data_62fa0af52b66d27470557fa69556291d
#
_entry.id   62fa0af52b66d27470557fa69556291d
#
_cell.length_a   1.000
_cell.length_b   1.000
_cell.length_c   1.000
_cell.angle_alpha   90.00
_cell.angle_beta   90.00
_cell.angle_gamma   90.00
#
_symmetry.space_group_name_H-M   'P 1'
#
loop_
_entity.id
_entity.type
_entity.pdbx_description
1 polymer ?
#
loop_
_entity_poly.entity_id
_entity_poly.type
_entity_poly.pdbx_seq_one_letter_code
_entity_poly.pdbx_strand_id
1 'polypeptide(L)'
;MRRISIILGAAMSAATVAPVFSADAEHGKALFVACAACHQEKPDALGPSLKGVLGRKSAALDDFRYSNPMKRANLVWDEANLREYIADPQAKVKGNRMPFDGLHDPKDVDDIVEYLKTYK
;
A
#
# COMPACT_ATOMS: atom_id res chain seq x y z
N MET A 1 -12.91 41.78 -58.75
CA MET A 1 -13.11 40.57 -58.03
C MET A 1 -12.06 40.46 -56.92
N ARG A 2 -12.47 40.64 -55.67
CA ARG A 2 -11.59 40.54 -54.51
C ARG A 2 -11.61 39.12 -54.04
N ARG A 3 -10.44 38.47 -54.06
CA ARG A 3 -10.26 37.12 -53.45
C ARG A 3 -10.04 37.31 -51.95
N ILE A 4 -10.98 36.84 -51.18
CA ILE A 4 -10.86 36.78 -49.72
C ILE A 4 -10.14 35.45 -49.40
N SER A 5 -8.87 35.56 -48.97
CA SER A 5 -8.14 34.39 -48.43
C SER A 5 -8.54 34.21 -46.97
N ILE A 6 -9.27 33.13 -46.70
CA ILE A 6 -9.58 32.75 -45.35
C ILE A 6 -8.36 31.97 -44.83
N ILE A 7 -7.63 32.57 -43.88
CA ILE A 7 -6.56 31.88 -43.15
C ILE A 7 -7.23 31.09 -42.05
N LEU A 8 -7.28 29.76 -42.23
CA LEU A 8 -7.75 28.84 -41.20
C LEU A 8 -6.63 28.71 -40.18
N GLY A 9 -6.72 29.44 -39.08
CA GLY A 9 -5.82 29.26 -37.94
C GLY A 9 -6.11 27.95 -37.24
N ALA A 10 -5.21 26.97 -37.34
CA ALA A 10 -5.27 25.77 -36.53
C ALA A 10 -4.91 26.14 -35.10
N ALA A 11 -5.88 26.12 -34.20
CA ALA A 11 -5.63 26.24 -32.76
C ALA A 11 -5.04 24.90 -32.27
N MET A 12 -3.74 24.89 -31.98
CA MET A 12 -3.12 23.78 -31.27
C MET A 12 -3.55 23.83 -29.81
N SER A 13 -4.44 22.93 -29.40
CA SER A 13 -4.72 22.70 -28.00
C SER A 13 -3.52 21.98 -27.37
N ALA A 14 -2.76 22.72 -26.54
CA ALA A 14 -1.73 22.07 -25.70
C ALA A 14 -2.45 21.23 -24.62
N ALA A 15 -2.37 19.91 -24.73
CA ALA A 15 -2.83 19.03 -23.66
C ALA A 15 -1.86 19.17 -22.48
N THR A 16 -2.32 19.80 -21.39
CA THR A 16 -1.58 19.81 -20.12
C THR A 16 -1.70 18.42 -19.50
N VAL A 17 -0.59 17.65 -19.53
CA VAL A 17 -0.51 16.40 -18.79
C VAL A 17 -0.29 16.77 -17.32
N ALA A 18 -1.31 16.50 -16.47
CA ALA A 18 -1.13 16.64 -15.03
C ALA A 18 -0.07 15.62 -14.55
N PRO A 19 0.83 16.00 -13.60
CA PRO A 19 1.78 15.04 -13.07
C PRO A 19 1.03 13.91 -12.38
N VAL A 20 1.27 12.68 -12.83
CA VAL A 20 0.76 11.47 -12.16
C VAL A 20 1.78 11.10 -11.09
N PHE A 21 1.36 11.20 -9.82
CA PHE A 21 2.16 10.69 -8.71
C PHE A 21 1.98 9.17 -8.68
N SER A 22 3.01 8.43 -9.12
CA SER A 22 3.06 6.99 -8.95
C SER A 22 3.63 6.66 -7.57
N ALA A 23 3.22 5.50 -7.02
CA ALA A 23 3.78 4.98 -5.79
C ALA A 23 5.28 4.67 -5.96
N ASP A 24 6.06 4.93 -4.90
CA ASP A 24 7.51 4.82 -4.88
C ASP A 24 7.93 3.67 -3.97
N ALA A 25 8.35 2.55 -4.57
CA ALA A 25 8.79 1.36 -3.84
C ALA A 25 10.09 1.60 -3.05
N GLU A 26 10.99 2.46 -3.52
CA GLU A 26 12.23 2.79 -2.77
C GLU A 26 11.92 3.57 -1.49
N HIS A 27 11.00 4.53 -1.57
CA HIS A 27 10.50 5.21 -0.38
C HIS A 27 9.75 4.24 0.54
N GLY A 28 8.95 3.35 -0.02
CA GLY A 28 8.28 2.28 0.72
C GLY A 28 9.25 1.36 1.46
N LYS A 29 10.38 1.04 0.85
CA LYS A 29 11.47 0.28 1.48
C LYS A 29 12.05 1.01 2.69
N ALA A 30 12.25 2.31 2.59
CA ALA A 30 12.72 3.13 3.70
C ALA A 30 11.71 3.16 4.86
N LEU A 31 10.42 3.28 4.54
CA LEU A 31 9.34 3.23 5.54
C LEU A 31 9.23 1.84 6.20
N PHE A 32 9.49 0.78 5.45
CA PHE A 32 9.40 -0.61 5.91
C PHE A 32 10.38 -0.93 7.06
N VAL A 33 11.44 -0.17 7.23
CA VAL A 33 12.38 -0.34 8.35
C VAL A 33 11.65 -0.35 9.70
N ALA A 34 10.66 0.53 9.88
CA ALA A 34 9.84 0.57 11.09
C ALA A 34 8.98 -0.70 11.25
N CYS A 35 8.48 -1.26 10.17
CA CYS A 35 7.72 -2.52 10.16
C CYS A 35 8.62 -3.71 10.49
N ALA A 36 9.81 -3.75 9.90
CA ALA A 36 10.77 -4.83 10.09
C ALA A 36 11.24 -4.97 11.54
N ALA A 37 11.16 -3.93 12.35
CA ALA A 37 11.51 -3.99 13.77
C ALA A 37 10.69 -5.05 14.53
N CYS A 38 9.43 -5.24 14.16
CA CYS A 38 8.54 -6.26 14.73
C CYS A 38 8.36 -7.47 13.82
N HIS A 39 8.35 -7.26 12.50
CA HIS A 39 8.15 -8.30 11.49
C HIS A 39 9.48 -8.88 10.98
N GLN A 40 10.33 -9.27 11.91
CA GLN A 40 11.63 -9.86 11.59
C GLN A 40 11.47 -11.27 11.02
N GLU A 41 12.36 -11.65 10.11
CA GLU A 41 12.42 -13.00 9.54
C GLU A 41 13.20 -13.92 10.49
N LYS A 42 12.61 -14.19 11.65
CA LYS A 42 13.19 -15.08 12.68
C LYS A 42 12.08 -15.72 13.50
N PRO A 43 12.36 -16.89 14.14
CA PRO A 43 11.48 -17.42 15.18
C PRO A 43 11.28 -16.40 16.30
N ASP A 44 10.10 -16.40 16.92
CA ASP A 44 9.74 -15.54 18.06
C ASP A 44 9.72 -14.03 17.75
N ALA A 45 9.63 -13.65 16.47
CA ALA A 45 9.38 -12.27 16.12
C ALA A 45 8.02 -11.80 16.67
N LEU A 46 7.92 -10.50 16.99
CA LEU A 46 6.68 -9.92 17.53
C LEU A 46 5.53 -9.95 16.56
N GLY A 47 5.80 -9.87 15.27
CA GLY A 47 4.83 -9.95 14.19
C GLY A 47 5.13 -11.09 13.21
N PRO A 48 4.15 -11.49 12.38
CA PRO A 48 4.37 -12.52 11.38
C PRO A 48 5.29 -12.04 10.25
N SER A 49 5.91 -12.98 9.54
CA SER A 49 6.65 -12.65 8.32
C SER A 49 5.75 -11.95 7.31
N LEU A 50 6.24 -10.87 6.71
CA LEU A 50 5.57 -10.13 5.66
C LEU A 50 6.02 -10.53 4.25
N LYS A 51 6.96 -11.47 4.13
CA LYS A 51 7.35 -12.00 2.82
C LYS A 51 6.15 -12.66 2.15
N GLY A 52 5.84 -12.19 0.94
CA GLY A 52 4.70 -12.71 0.19
C GLY A 52 3.34 -12.36 0.78
N VAL A 53 3.26 -11.32 1.60
CA VAL A 53 2.00 -10.93 2.25
C VAL A 53 0.92 -10.52 1.25
N LEU A 54 1.30 -9.88 0.12
CA LEU A 54 0.33 -9.51 -0.90
C LEU A 54 -0.32 -10.75 -1.50
N GLY A 55 -1.64 -10.82 -1.42
CA GLY A 55 -2.44 -11.97 -1.89
C GLY A 55 -2.61 -13.08 -0.87
N ARG A 56 -1.97 -12.99 0.30
CA ARG A 56 -2.07 -14.00 1.36
C ARG A 56 -3.35 -13.81 2.18
N LYS A 57 -3.96 -14.90 2.61
CA LYS A 57 -5.06 -14.84 3.56
C LYS A 57 -4.63 -14.32 4.92
N SER A 58 -5.51 -13.58 5.59
CA SER A 58 -5.28 -13.20 6.98
C SER A 58 -5.14 -14.43 7.88
N ALA A 59 -4.25 -14.34 8.86
CA ALA A 59 -3.95 -15.40 9.82
C ALA A 59 -3.54 -16.74 9.18
N ALA A 60 -2.85 -16.69 8.03
CA ALA A 60 -2.53 -17.90 7.25
C ALA A 60 -1.29 -18.65 7.70
N LEU A 61 -0.33 -17.99 8.38
CA LEU A 61 0.92 -18.64 8.77
C LEU A 61 0.74 -19.52 10.01
N ASP A 62 1.21 -20.76 9.93
CA ASP A 62 1.09 -21.73 11.03
C ASP A 62 2.06 -21.46 12.17
N ASP A 63 3.16 -20.76 11.90
CA ASP A 63 4.24 -20.49 12.84
C ASP A 63 4.06 -19.19 13.63
N PHE A 64 2.92 -18.51 13.48
CA PHE A 64 2.63 -17.27 14.20
C PHE A 64 1.29 -17.39 14.94
N ARG A 65 1.26 -16.92 16.19
CA ARG A 65 0.05 -16.87 17.00
C ARG A 65 -0.69 -15.56 16.80
N TYR A 66 -1.69 -15.58 15.93
CA TYR A 66 -2.56 -14.43 15.68
C TYR A 66 -3.57 -14.18 16.81
N SER A 67 -4.04 -12.94 16.92
CA SER A 67 -5.17 -12.60 17.78
C SER A 67 -6.47 -13.27 17.28
N ASN A 68 -7.42 -13.47 18.17
CA ASN A 68 -8.72 -14.01 17.77
C ASN A 68 -9.45 -13.15 16.75
N PRO A 69 -9.48 -11.81 16.88
CA PRO A 69 -10.06 -10.96 15.81
C PRO A 69 -9.38 -11.16 14.46
N MET A 70 -8.05 -11.30 14.41
CA MET A 70 -7.35 -11.53 13.16
C MET A 70 -7.71 -12.88 12.54
N LYS A 71 -7.85 -13.93 13.37
CA LYS A 71 -8.28 -15.26 12.90
C LYS A 71 -9.69 -15.23 12.31
N ARG A 72 -10.57 -14.37 12.81
CA ARG A 72 -11.96 -14.24 12.35
C ARG A 72 -12.14 -13.21 11.22
N ALA A 73 -11.11 -12.48 10.88
CA ALA A 73 -11.22 -11.37 9.91
C ALA A 73 -11.57 -11.82 8.49
N ASN A 74 -11.13 -13.01 8.09
CA ASN A 74 -11.39 -13.58 6.77
C ASN A 74 -11.04 -12.65 5.61
N LEU A 75 -9.89 -11.99 5.70
CA LEU A 75 -9.40 -11.08 4.68
C LEU A 75 -8.42 -11.78 3.75
N VAL A 76 -8.33 -11.29 2.53
CA VAL A 76 -7.17 -11.49 1.66
C VAL A 76 -6.39 -10.19 1.68
N TRP A 77 -5.09 -10.27 1.91
CA TRP A 77 -4.21 -9.11 1.91
C TRP A 77 -3.93 -8.64 0.48
N ASP A 78 -4.97 -8.19 -0.22
CA ASP A 78 -4.85 -7.47 -1.47
C ASP A 78 -4.41 -6.02 -1.22
N GLU A 79 -4.18 -5.27 -2.28
CA GLU A 79 -3.72 -3.89 -2.15
C GLU A 79 -4.69 -3.01 -1.34
N ALA A 80 -6.00 -3.15 -1.58
CA ALA A 80 -7.01 -2.35 -0.90
C ALA A 80 -7.04 -2.66 0.61
N ASN A 81 -7.06 -3.93 0.99
CA ASN A 81 -7.08 -4.35 2.40
C ASN A 81 -5.77 -4.00 3.11
N LEU A 82 -4.62 -4.13 2.44
CA LEU A 82 -3.34 -3.69 3.00
C LEU A 82 -3.30 -2.19 3.25
N ARG A 83 -3.78 -1.38 2.31
CA ARG A 83 -3.86 0.07 2.50
C ARG A 83 -4.70 0.44 3.71
N GLU A 84 -5.90 -0.13 3.81
CA GLU A 84 -6.80 0.15 4.92
C GLU A 84 -6.20 -0.29 6.27
N TYR A 85 -5.59 -1.48 6.31
CA TYR A 85 -4.98 -2.00 7.53
C TYR A 85 -3.76 -1.17 7.97
N ILE A 86 -2.87 -0.84 7.05
CA ILE A 86 -1.68 -0.04 7.35
C ILE A 86 -2.04 1.38 7.75
N ALA A 87 -3.09 1.95 7.16
CA ALA A 87 -3.56 3.29 7.52
C ALA A 87 -4.14 3.34 8.93
N ASP A 88 -4.91 2.32 9.32
CA ASP A 88 -5.54 2.25 10.65
C ASP A 88 -5.83 0.77 11.01
N PRO A 89 -4.85 0.08 11.64
CA PRO A 89 -5.00 -1.33 11.96
C PRO A 89 -6.21 -1.65 12.85
N GLN A 90 -6.50 -0.82 13.84
CA GLN A 90 -7.61 -1.06 14.76
C GLN A 90 -8.98 -0.80 14.12
N ALA A 91 -9.07 0.11 13.17
CA ALA A 91 -10.31 0.30 12.41
C ALA A 91 -10.59 -0.88 11.49
N LYS A 92 -9.56 -1.45 10.86
CA LYS A 92 -9.72 -2.57 9.93
C LYS A 92 -9.98 -3.90 10.64
N VAL A 93 -9.22 -4.19 11.68
CA VAL A 93 -9.34 -5.43 12.50
C VAL A 93 -9.33 -5.03 13.97
N LYS A 94 -10.48 -4.64 14.48
CA LYS A 94 -10.62 -4.21 15.88
C LYS A 94 -10.22 -5.33 16.84
N GLY A 95 -9.35 -4.98 17.79
CA GLY A 95 -8.84 -5.93 18.77
C GLY A 95 -7.62 -6.72 18.32
N ASN A 96 -7.02 -6.41 17.17
CA ASN A 96 -5.75 -6.98 16.79
C ASN A 96 -4.64 -6.53 17.76
N ARG A 97 -3.57 -7.32 17.84
CA ARG A 97 -2.47 -7.10 18.81
C ARG A 97 -1.29 -6.31 18.25
N MET A 98 -1.39 -5.78 17.05
CA MET A 98 -0.32 -5.00 16.45
C MET A 98 -0.26 -3.61 17.10
N PRO A 99 0.82 -3.28 17.85
CA PRO A 99 0.93 -2.00 18.56
C PRO A 99 1.41 -0.89 17.62
N PHE A 100 0.61 -0.58 16.62
CA PHE A 100 0.93 0.37 15.58
C PHE A 100 -0.30 1.22 15.28
N ASP A 101 -0.15 2.55 15.36
CA ASP A 101 -1.29 3.48 15.19
C ASP A 101 -1.68 3.70 13.73
N GLY A 102 -0.86 3.29 12.80
CA GLY A 102 -1.09 3.45 11.38
C GLY A 102 -0.20 4.51 10.73
N LEU A 103 -0.13 4.46 9.41
CA LEU A 103 0.46 5.52 8.58
C LEU A 103 -0.66 6.47 8.16
N HIS A 104 -0.54 7.75 8.51
CA HIS A 104 -1.59 8.75 8.28
C HIS A 104 -1.46 9.49 6.96
N ASP A 105 -0.29 9.45 6.31
CA ASP A 105 -0.09 10.00 4.98
C ASP A 105 -0.47 8.95 3.92
N PRO A 106 -1.50 9.21 3.09
CA PRO A 106 -1.91 8.27 2.05
C PRO A 106 -0.80 7.92 1.06
N LYS A 107 0.12 8.86 0.78
CA LYS A 107 1.25 8.60 -0.10
C LYS A 107 2.21 7.58 0.52
N ASP A 108 2.49 7.69 1.81
CA ASP A 108 3.32 6.71 2.52
C ASP A 108 2.69 5.32 2.49
N VAL A 109 1.38 5.23 2.66
CA VAL A 109 0.65 3.98 2.56
C VAL A 109 0.79 3.36 1.16
N ASP A 110 0.62 4.15 0.12
CA ASP A 110 0.77 3.68 -1.26
C ASP A 110 2.21 3.22 -1.54
N ASP A 111 3.19 3.94 -1.06
CA ASP A 111 4.61 3.62 -1.27
C ASP A 111 5.00 2.32 -0.56
N ILE A 112 4.56 2.10 0.67
CA ILE A 112 4.87 0.86 1.39
C ILE A 112 4.15 -0.35 0.78
N VAL A 113 2.93 -0.20 0.30
CA VAL A 113 2.22 -1.27 -0.41
C VAL A 113 2.94 -1.61 -1.70
N GLU A 114 3.44 -0.61 -2.43
CA GLU A 114 4.24 -0.83 -3.64
C GLU A 114 5.52 -1.63 -3.34
N TYR A 115 6.19 -1.32 -2.24
CA TYR A 115 7.33 -2.11 -1.80
C TYR A 115 6.95 -3.55 -1.45
N LEU A 116 5.84 -3.74 -0.74
CA LEU A 116 5.38 -5.08 -0.32
C LEU A 116 5.07 -6.00 -1.51
N LYS A 117 4.70 -5.47 -2.67
CA LYS A 117 4.52 -6.25 -3.90
C LYS A 117 5.80 -6.97 -4.32
N THR A 118 6.95 -6.41 -4.01
CA THR A 118 8.26 -6.95 -4.37
C THR A 118 8.91 -7.75 -3.24
N TYR A 119 8.34 -7.71 -2.05
CA TYR A 119 8.88 -8.38 -0.85
C TYR A 119 8.37 -9.83 -0.78
N LYS A 120 9.14 -10.70 -1.39
CA LYS A 120 8.79 -12.13 -1.53
C LYS A 120 9.85 -13.05 -0.94
#